data_d5e9b33a556882b8b2b22ff23733b1cd
#
_entry.id   d5e9b33a556882b8b2b22ff23733b1cd
#
_cell.length_a   1.000
_cell.length_b   1.000
_cell.length_c   1.000
_cell.angle_alpha   90.00
_cell.angle_beta   90.00
_cell.angle_gamma   90.00
#
_symmetry.space_group_name_H-M   'P 1'
#
loop_
_entity.id
_entity.type
_entity.pdbx_description
1 polymer ?
#
loop_
_entity_poly.entity_id
_entity_poly.type
_entity_poly.pdbx_seq_one_letter_code
_entity_poly.pdbx_strand_id
1 'polypeptide(L)'
;MKKTICIVHYNTPELTKAAVLSIRKQGGGDYRVVIFENSCDAKLAHGESREARPFPTDMPGVEIIDNSKGQLVDFDAELAKWPRKRNDVESRSAHFGSAKHMMSVDWLVQNMDAPFILCDSDILLKQPIDDMFDETVTAVGHVDNGWQNPEGVQRLVPFLCYINAPECRRLGIHYYDGGRCWAILNGKKNCWYDTGASFLEDIRNNPEGTLRQVNIIERIEHLWSASWKKEKEAEGRMWLNKHADLWKPSPSQLGIKKVAICAIARQENRYICEWLDYYKSIGVSKVFLYDNYHQGEERLIDVVQPYVDSGFVELNDYHDREFAQCPAYNDCYNRHGHEYAWIGFFDIDEFLRFDGNDIEEFMERYTAGSVLLVNWRLMTDNGLVHYDPRPVQERFTEAMPVNQHVKYGFPENRHIKSMVRGGLSAMSFTGHNPHCPNKPNLYCINAQGKRTEQCAFADIDHSLIWLDHYWTKTAEEWVNVKLSRGYHGDTLYTQQIIQQNDRNFFSVNKRTAEKEEMMRPLIFRQPQTERIMEHIAKTAQGSEQWRLTAENGYLLKSKLSGKTYKTIDTRDLKRWEAVEDPDFVKPAPKAEKPAVEPTGTVAAETAGKPQTRKRTNRKGK
;
A
#
# COMPACT_ATOMS: atom_id res chain seq x y z
N MET A 1 25.93 -1.47 32.99
CA MET A 1 25.32 -2.69 32.42
C MET A 1 24.55 -2.27 31.15
N LYS A 2 24.45 -3.14 30.13
CA LYS A 2 23.56 -2.87 29.00
C LYS A 2 22.11 -2.88 29.48
N LYS A 3 21.30 -1.94 29.02
CA LYS A 3 19.85 -1.91 29.24
C LYS A 3 19.23 -3.18 28.68
N THR A 4 18.31 -3.81 29.40
CA THR A 4 17.75 -5.12 29.02
C THR A 4 16.32 -4.98 28.52
N ILE A 5 16.01 -5.68 27.43
CA ILE A 5 14.64 -5.85 26.92
C ILE A 5 14.29 -7.33 26.98
N CYS A 6 13.17 -7.66 27.61
CA CYS A 6 12.67 -9.03 27.73
C CYS A 6 11.43 -9.22 26.85
N ILE A 7 11.39 -10.30 26.10
CA ILE A 7 10.25 -10.69 25.25
C ILE A 7 9.77 -12.06 25.69
N VAL A 8 8.49 -12.20 25.99
CA VAL A 8 7.88 -13.51 26.23
C VAL A 8 7.45 -14.09 24.88
N HIS A 9 8.09 -15.16 24.46
CA HIS A 9 7.84 -15.82 23.17
C HIS A 9 6.93 -17.03 23.32
N TYR A 10 5.98 -17.19 22.39
CA TYR A 10 5.10 -18.33 22.30
C TYR A 10 4.70 -18.63 20.85
N ASN A 11 5.37 -19.58 20.20
CA ASN A 11 5.03 -20.10 18.86
C ASN A 11 4.93 -19.07 17.73
N THR A 12 5.57 -17.91 17.83
CA THR A 12 5.54 -16.84 16.82
C THR A 12 6.93 -16.36 16.41
N PRO A 13 7.84 -17.26 15.95
CA PRO A 13 9.26 -16.93 15.76
C PRO A 13 9.50 -15.80 14.75
N GLU A 14 8.70 -15.69 13.68
CA GLU A 14 8.86 -14.64 12.69
C GLU A 14 8.51 -13.26 13.25
N LEU A 15 7.42 -13.17 14.04
CA LEU A 15 7.01 -11.92 14.69
C LEU A 15 8.04 -11.51 15.74
N THR A 16 8.46 -12.44 16.59
CA THR A 16 9.48 -12.18 17.62
C THR A 16 10.81 -11.75 16.99
N LYS A 17 11.23 -12.39 15.88
CA LYS A 17 12.43 -11.97 15.15
C LYS A 17 12.28 -10.53 14.62
N ALA A 18 11.14 -10.19 14.08
CA ALA A 18 10.88 -8.83 13.60
C ALA A 18 10.84 -7.81 14.76
N ALA A 19 10.26 -8.18 15.92
CA ALA A 19 10.29 -7.35 17.11
C ALA A 19 11.73 -7.06 17.55
N VAL A 20 12.60 -8.09 17.67
CA VAL A 20 14.02 -7.93 18.00
C VAL A 20 14.74 -7.01 16.98
N LEU A 21 14.50 -7.20 15.68
CA LEU A 21 15.11 -6.37 14.65
C LEU A 21 14.61 -4.93 14.72
N SER A 22 13.34 -4.69 15.01
CA SER A 22 12.80 -3.35 15.20
C SER A 22 13.39 -2.65 16.43
N ILE A 23 13.60 -3.38 17.52
CA ILE A 23 14.28 -2.88 18.72
C ILE A 23 15.70 -2.40 18.34
N ARG A 24 16.45 -3.17 17.58
CA ARG A 24 17.80 -2.81 17.13
C ARG A 24 17.82 -1.62 16.19
N LYS A 25 16.80 -1.51 15.35
CA LYS A 25 16.71 -0.45 14.33
C LYS A 25 16.18 0.86 14.89
N GLN A 26 15.16 0.81 15.75
CA GLN A 26 14.38 1.98 16.17
C GLN A 26 14.56 2.33 17.66
N GLY A 27 15.06 1.41 18.45
CA GLY A 27 15.05 1.51 19.92
C GLY A 27 15.89 2.66 20.50
N GLY A 28 16.88 3.15 19.78
CA GLY A 28 17.71 4.29 20.18
C GLY A 28 18.91 3.94 21.06
N GLY A 29 19.13 2.67 21.41
CA GLY A 29 20.22 2.22 22.24
C GLY A 29 20.78 0.84 21.87
N ASP A 30 21.88 0.45 22.52
CA ASP A 30 22.42 -0.91 22.45
C ASP A 30 21.87 -1.74 23.60
N TYR A 31 20.92 -2.62 23.28
CA TYR A 31 20.19 -3.41 24.25
C TYR A 31 20.68 -4.85 24.33
N ARG A 32 20.65 -5.43 25.55
CA ARG A 32 20.63 -6.88 25.77
C ARG A 32 19.20 -7.36 25.56
N VAL A 33 18.97 -8.25 24.61
CA VAL A 33 17.65 -8.81 24.34
C VAL A 33 17.57 -10.22 24.93
N VAL A 34 16.58 -10.47 25.76
CA VAL A 34 16.32 -11.74 26.42
C VAL A 34 14.96 -12.26 25.95
N ILE A 35 14.92 -13.46 25.42
CA ILE A 35 13.70 -14.17 25.04
C ILE A 35 13.35 -15.19 26.14
N PHE A 36 12.18 -15.07 26.73
CA PHE A 36 11.62 -16.11 27.60
C PHE A 36 10.81 -17.07 26.73
N GLU A 37 11.36 -18.23 26.46
CA GLU A 37 10.88 -19.20 25.47
C GLU A 37 9.84 -20.15 26.07
N ASN A 38 8.59 -20.08 25.61
CA ASN A 38 7.47 -20.91 26.07
C ASN A 38 6.86 -21.76 24.97
N SER A 39 7.49 -21.90 23.80
CA SER A 39 6.92 -22.66 22.70
C SER A 39 6.68 -24.12 23.06
N CYS A 40 5.48 -24.56 22.81
CA CYS A 40 5.08 -25.95 23.03
C CYS A 40 3.94 -26.31 22.10
N ASP A 41 3.69 -27.61 21.93
CA ASP A 41 2.50 -28.08 21.27
C ASP A 41 1.25 -27.56 21.97
N ALA A 42 0.33 -26.99 21.23
CA ALA A 42 -0.88 -26.40 21.79
C ALA A 42 -2.13 -26.91 21.10
N LYS A 43 -3.19 -27.12 21.86
CA LYS A 43 -4.55 -27.25 21.32
C LYS A 43 -5.21 -25.87 21.33
N LEU A 44 -5.63 -25.41 20.18
CA LEU A 44 -6.36 -24.15 20.02
C LEU A 44 -7.83 -24.32 20.42
N ALA A 45 -8.54 -23.21 20.65
CA ALA A 45 -9.92 -23.16 21.14
C ALA A 45 -10.92 -24.03 20.38
N HIS A 46 -10.68 -24.24 19.08
CA HIS A 46 -11.57 -25.02 18.20
C HIS A 46 -11.07 -26.46 17.93
N GLY A 47 -10.19 -27.00 18.79
CA GLY A 47 -9.71 -28.39 18.68
C GLY A 47 -8.57 -28.59 17.68
N GLU A 48 -8.09 -27.54 17.02
CA GLU A 48 -6.91 -27.60 16.16
C GLU A 48 -5.64 -27.74 17.00
N SER A 49 -4.71 -28.58 16.54
CA SER A 49 -3.37 -28.68 17.14
C SER A 49 -2.41 -27.74 16.41
N ARG A 50 -1.52 -27.10 17.17
CA ARG A 50 -0.41 -26.31 16.66
C ARG A 50 0.88 -26.92 17.22
N GLU A 51 1.81 -27.25 16.32
CA GLU A 51 3.15 -27.71 16.72
C GLU A 51 3.96 -26.58 17.35
N ALA A 52 4.88 -26.94 18.23
CA ALA A 52 5.81 -26.01 18.84
C ALA A 52 6.67 -25.32 17.78
N ARG A 53 6.79 -24.00 17.88
CA ARG A 53 7.59 -23.16 16.98
C ARG A 53 8.54 -22.29 17.80
N PRO A 54 9.68 -22.87 18.27
CA PRO A 54 10.61 -22.17 19.12
C PRO A 54 11.32 -21.03 18.38
N PHE A 55 11.78 -20.04 19.12
CA PHE A 55 12.60 -18.98 18.59
C PHE A 55 13.98 -19.53 18.16
N PRO A 56 14.54 -19.11 16.99
CA PRO A 56 15.84 -19.57 16.53
C PRO A 56 16.97 -19.21 17.50
N THR A 57 17.79 -20.19 17.87
CA THR A 57 18.89 -20.02 18.83
C THR A 57 20.13 -19.36 18.22
N ASP A 58 20.18 -19.21 16.90
CA ASP A 58 21.32 -18.68 16.15
C ASP A 58 21.29 -17.15 15.91
N MET A 59 20.30 -16.46 16.49
CA MET A 59 20.20 -15.01 16.34
C MET A 59 21.26 -14.29 17.19
N PRO A 60 22.25 -13.59 16.58
CA PRO A 60 23.35 -13.00 17.33
C PRO A 60 22.88 -12.00 18.39
N GLY A 61 23.48 -12.06 19.61
CA GLY A 61 23.22 -11.11 20.69
C GLY A 61 21.81 -11.19 21.30
N VAL A 62 21.13 -12.32 21.14
CA VAL A 62 19.90 -12.68 21.83
C VAL A 62 20.21 -13.80 22.82
N GLU A 63 19.75 -13.64 24.06
CA GLU A 63 19.81 -14.63 25.11
C GLU A 63 18.45 -15.33 25.24
N ILE A 64 18.45 -16.64 25.40
CA ILE A 64 17.23 -17.43 25.52
C ILE A 64 17.17 -18.04 26.94
N ILE A 65 16.08 -17.77 27.63
CA ILE A 65 15.67 -18.41 28.86
C ILE A 65 14.61 -19.45 28.49
N ASP A 66 15.00 -20.72 28.43
CA ASP A 66 14.14 -21.80 27.96
C ASP A 66 13.19 -22.31 29.06
N ASN A 67 11.90 -22.18 28.82
CA ASN A 67 10.82 -22.76 29.63
C ASN A 67 9.89 -23.63 28.76
N SER A 68 10.33 -24.08 27.59
CA SER A 68 9.50 -24.84 26.64
C SER A 68 8.96 -26.17 27.22
N LYS A 69 9.63 -26.71 28.22
CA LYS A 69 9.24 -27.94 28.97
C LYS A 69 8.62 -27.66 30.35
N GLY A 70 8.37 -26.39 30.68
CA GLY A 70 7.84 -26.01 31.99
C GLY A 70 8.84 -26.14 33.17
N GLN A 71 10.14 -26.19 32.87
CA GLN A 71 11.18 -26.42 33.88
C GLN A 71 11.44 -25.23 34.82
N LEU A 72 11.04 -24.03 34.43
CA LEU A 72 11.15 -22.82 35.24
C LEU A 72 9.81 -22.41 35.84
N VAL A 73 8.74 -22.53 35.04
CA VAL A 73 7.36 -22.22 35.42
C VAL A 73 6.48 -23.37 34.94
N ASP A 74 5.94 -24.14 35.85
CA ASP A 74 4.96 -25.19 35.55
C ASP A 74 3.56 -24.58 35.48
N PHE A 75 3.16 -24.20 34.25
CA PHE A 75 1.86 -23.56 33.99
C PHE A 75 0.68 -24.47 34.33
N ASP A 76 0.81 -25.79 34.14
CA ASP A 76 -0.28 -26.72 34.35
C ASP A 76 -0.52 -26.92 35.87
N ALA A 77 0.57 -26.99 36.66
CA ALA A 77 0.47 -27.04 38.10
C ALA A 77 -0.14 -25.77 38.71
N GLU A 78 0.22 -24.59 38.17
CA GLU A 78 -0.38 -23.33 38.62
C GLU A 78 -1.85 -23.20 38.20
N LEU A 79 -2.20 -23.53 36.98
CA LEU A 79 -3.57 -23.46 36.47
C LEU A 79 -4.50 -24.50 37.15
N ALA A 80 -3.98 -25.61 37.63
CA ALA A 80 -4.74 -26.59 38.40
C ALA A 80 -5.26 -26.03 39.73
N LYS A 81 -4.59 -24.99 40.26
CA LYS A 81 -5.00 -24.28 41.50
C LYS A 81 -6.20 -23.34 41.27
N TRP A 82 -6.52 -23.02 40.03
CA TRP A 82 -7.59 -22.08 39.69
C TRP A 82 -8.98 -22.68 40.00
N PRO A 83 -9.96 -21.88 40.46
CA PRO A 83 -11.32 -22.33 40.68
C PRO A 83 -11.94 -22.96 39.41
N ARG A 84 -12.71 -24.04 39.59
CA ARG A 84 -13.34 -24.80 38.47
C ARG A 84 -14.10 -23.94 37.47
N LYS A 85 -14.72 -22.82 37.89
CA LYS A 85 -15.42 -21.87 37.00
C LYS A 85 -14.49 -21.12 36.02
N ARG A 86 -13.17 -21.10 36.27
CA ARG A 86 -12.16 -20.57 35.38
C ARG A 86 -11.53 -21.63 34.48
N ASN A 87 -11.89 -22.90 34.72
CA ASN A 87 -11.34 -24.08 34.08
C ASN A 87 -12.27 -24.67 33.00
N ASP A 88 -13.40 -23.99 32.62
CA ASP A 88 -14.18 -24.42 31.48
C ASP A 88 -13.39 -24.23 30.17
N VAL A 89 -13.66 -25.07 29.17
CA VAL A 89 -12.86 -25.15 27.93
C VAL A 89 -12.88 -23.85 27.14
N GLU A 90 -13.96 -23.05 27.21
CA GLU A 90 -14.08 -21.78 26.50
C GLU A 90 -13.31 -20.65 27.20
N SER A 91 -13.35 -20.58 28.52
CA SER A 91 -12.54 -19.62 29.26
C SER A 91 -11.06 -19.97 29.30
N ARG A 92 -10.69 -21.25 29.18
CA ARG A 92 -9.29 -21.69 29.13
C ARG A 92 -8.51 -21.11 27.95
N SER A 93 -9.10 -21.03 26.76
CA SER A 93 -8.37 -20.60 25.57
C SER A 93 -8.08 -19.09 25.54
N ALA A 94 -8.98 -18.27 26.07
CA ALA A 94 -8.78 -16.83 26.14
C ALA A 94 -7.87 -16.42 27.31
N HIS A 95 -7.94 -17.13 28.43
CA HIS A 95 -7.19 -16.78 29.66
C HIS A 95 -5.85 -17.49 29.77
N PHE A 96 -5.66 -18.61 29.09
CA PHE A 96 -4.48 -19.44 29.17
C PHE A 96 -3.21 -18.75 28.67
N GLY A 97 -3.30 -18.05 27.50
CA GLY A 97 -2.18 -17.30 26.96
C GLY A 97 -1.75 -16.14 27.87
N SER A 98 -2.71 -15.40 28.39
CA SER A 98 -2.45 -14.27 29.29
C SER A 98 -1.90 -14.71 30.63
N ALA A 99 -2.39 -15.83 31.20
CA ALA A 99 -1.86 -16.39 32.44
C ALA A 99 -0.41 -16.85 32.25
N LYS A 100 -0.09 -17.59 31.20
CA LYS A 100 1.28 -18.00 30.89
C LYS A 100 2.21 -16.79 30.74
N HIS A 101 1.74 -15.76 30.05
CA HIS A 101 2.49 -14.51 29.90
C HIS A 101 2.79 -13.89 31.28
N MET A 102 1.76 -13.69 32.12
CA MET A 102 1.95 -13.11 33.45
C MET A 102 2.89 -13.90 34.35
N MET A 103 2.76 -15.23 34.37
CA MET A 103 3.66 -16.11 35.14
C MET A 103 5.10 -16.02 34.63
N SER A 104 5.29 -15.91 33.30
CA SER A 104 6.62 -15.74 32.72
C SER A 104 7.23 -14.39 33.08
N VAL A 105 6.42 -13.33 33.05
CA VAL A 105 6.88 -11.99 33.47
C VAL A 105 7.17 -11.94 34.95
N ASP A 106 6.37 -12.61 35.80
CA ASP A 106 6.65 -12.71 37.23
C ASP A 106 7.96 -13.44 37.48
N TRP A 107 8.21 -14.54 36.76
CA TRP A 107 9.51 -15.22 36.85
C TRP A 107 10.66 -14.26 36.49
N LEU A 108 10.52 -13.45 35.42
CA LEU A 108 11.52 -12.42 35.06
C LEU A 108 11.68 -11.40 36.18
N VAL A 109 10.59 -10.90 36.77
CA VAL A 109 10.64 -9.95 37.88
C VAL A 109 11.38 -10.55 39.09
N GLN A 110 11.17 -11.83 39.40
CA GLN A 110 11.77 -12.49 40.53
C GLN A 110 13.24 -12.94 40.31
N ASN A 111 13.69 -13.06 39.06
CA ASN A 111 15.00 -13.67 38.75
C ASN A 111 15.96 -12.76 37.96
N MET A 112 15.51 -11.67 37.35
CA MET A 112 16.41 -10.74 36.62
C MET A 112 17.16 -9.85 37.62
N ASP A 113 18.49 -9.76 37.49
CA ASP A 113 19.33 -8.95 38.38
C ASP A 113 19.24 -7.44 38.13
N ALA A 114 18.76 -7.05 36.96
CA ALA A 114 18.64 -5.65 36.51
C ALA A 114 17.23 -5.32 36.08
N PRO A 115 16.86 -4.03 36.09
CA PRO A 115 15.63 -3.56 35.43
C PRO A 115 15.57 -3.93 33.95
N PHE A 116 14.34 -4.08 33.43
CA PHE A 116 14.13 -4.38 32.02
C PHE A 116 12.89 -3.69 31.44
N ILE A 117 12.85 -3.55 30.14
CA ILE A 117 11.61 -3.27 29.41
C ILE A 117 11.00 -4.61 28.97
N LEU A 118 9.76 -4.86 29.38
CA LEU A 118 8.93 -5.90 28.82
C LEU A 118 8.42 -5.46 27.44
N CYS A 119 8.50 -6.33 26.47
CA CYS A 119 8.08 -6.09 25.10
C CYS A 119 7.34 -7.34 24.57
N ASP A 120 6.16 -7.18 23.97
CA ASP A 120 5.45 -8.30 23.36
C ASP A 120 6.11 -8.75 22.05
N SER A 121 5.88 -10.01 21.69
CA SER A 121 6.44 -10.64 20.48
C SER A 121 5.82 -10.17 19.17
N ASP A 122 4.67 -9.50 19.22
CA ASP A 122 3.89 -9.03 18.07
C ASP A 122 3.76 -7.51 17.98
N ILE A 123 4.81 -6.81 18.46
CA ILE A 123 4.96 -5.36 18.26
C ILE A 123 6.21 -5.02 17.45
N LEU A 124 6.16 -3.88 16.76
CA LEU A 124 7.32 -3.26 16.12
C LEU A 124 7.50 -1.84 16.64
N LEU A 125 8.72 -1.48 17.02
CA LEU A 125 9.01 -0.12 17.46
C LEU A 125 9.00 0.86 16.26
N LYS A 126 8.43 2.05 16.47
CA LYS A 126 8.45 3.20 15.53
C LYS A 126 9.37 4.32 16.01
N GLN A 127 9.62 4.37 17.31
CA GLN A 127 10.37 5.44 17.96
C GLN A 127 11.29 4.87 19.02
N PRO A 128 12.35 5.61 19.42
CA PRO A 128 13.21 5.24 20.51
C PRO A 128 12.45 5.04 21.83
N ILE A 129 12.95 4.10 22.65
CA ILE A 129 12.39 3.76 23.96
C ILE A 129 13.43 3.94 25.09
N ASP A 130 14.58 4.50 24.80
CA ASP A 130 15.69 4.64 25.74
C ASP A 130 15.32 5.51 26.95
N ASP A 131 14.43 6.47 26.77
CA ASP A 131 13.88 7.33 27.81
C ASP A 131 12.91 6.61 28.77
N MET A 132 12.48 5.38 28.45
CA MET A 132 11.67 4.57 29.37
C MET A 132 12.49 3.95 30.50
N PHE A 133 13.81 3.81 30.34
CA PHE A 133 14.67 3.32 31.42
C PHE A 133 14.82 4.40 32.50
N ASP A 134 14.26 4.12 33.67
CA ASP A 134 14.26 5.04 34.80
C ASP A 134 14.36 4.25 36.11
N GLU A 135 15.59 4.13 36.63
CA GLU A 135 15.86 3.34 37.84
C GLU A 135 15.31 4.00 39.12
N THR A 136 14.80 5.23 39.03
CA THR A 136 14.25 5.96 40.19
C THR A 136 12.78 5.61 40.45
N VAL A 137 12.15 4.84 39.58
CA VAL A 137 10.75 4.43 39.71
C VAL A 137 10.59 2.91 39.63
N THR A 138 9.50 2.38 40.19
CA THR A 138 9.17 0.95 40.15
C THR A 138 8.77 0.49 38.76
N ALA A 139 8.02 1.34 38.02
CA ALA A 139 7.62 1.03 36.65
C ALA A 139 7.42 2.30 35.78
N VAL A 140 7.53 2.12 34.43
CA VAL A 140 7.18 3.14 33.45
C VAL A 140 6.33 2.50 32.35
N GLY A 141 5.20 3.10 31.99
CA GLY A 141 4.37 2.59 30.91
C GLY A 141 3.05 3.32 30.74
N HIS A 142 2.23 2.80 29.87
CA HIS A 142 0.88 3.29 29.62
C HIS A 142 -0.12 2.60 30.55
N VAL A 143 -1.11 3.35 31.02
CA VAL A 143 -2.18 2.82 31.87
C VAL A 143 -3.49 2.91 31.14
N ASP A 144 -4.19 1.79 31.01
CA ASP A 144 -5.53 1.71 30.43
C ASP A 144 -6.41 0.70 31.17
N ASN A 145 -7.68 0.57 30.75
CA ASN A 145 -8.60 -0.46 31.22
C ASN A 145 -8.69 -1.65 30.29
N GLY A 146 -8.03 -1.57 29.10
CA GLY A 146 -8.25 -2.51 27.99
C GLY A 146 -9.61 -2.30 27.32
N TRP A 147 -9.64 -2.40 25.99
CA TRP A 147 -10.87 -2.12 25.21
C TRP A 147 -11.99 -3.14 25.42
N GLN A 148 -11.66 -4.38 25.84
CA GLN A 148 -12.64 -5.42 26.17
C GLN A 148 -13.06 -5.40 27.64
N ASN A 149 -12.44 -4.57 28.46
CA ASN A 149 -12.61 -4.51 29.91
C ASN A 149 -12.83 -3.07 30.41
N PRO A 150 -13.75 -2.29 29.80
CA PRO A 150 -13.87 -0.85 30.06
C PRO A 150 -14.28 -0.50 31.50
N GLU A 151 -14.91 -1.43 32.22
CA GLU A 151 -15.29 -1.28 33.62
C GLU A 151 -14.38 -2.07 34.57
N GLY A 152 -13.30 -2.67 34.05
CA GLY A 152 -12.35 -3.44 34.81
C GLY A 152 -11.36 -2.58 35.58
N VAL A 153 -10.44 -3.25 36.26
CA VAL A 153 -9.33 -2.60 36.95
C VAL A 153 -8.34 -2.08 35.93
N GLN A 154 -7.83 -0.87 36.15
CA GLN A 154 -6.76 -0.31 35.34
C GLN A 154 -5.53 -1.22 35.39
N ARG A 155 -4.82 -1.30 34.30
CA ARG A 155 -3.60 -2.10 34.16
C ARG A 155 -2.43 -1.26 33.67
N LEU A 156 -1.21 -1.65 34.03
CA LEU A 156 -0.04 -1.26 33.27
C LEU A 156 0.00 -2.13 32.02
N VAL A 157 -0.04 -1.48 30.86
CA VAL A 157 -0.15 -2.17 29.58
C VAL A 157 1.05 -3.10 29.38
N PRO A 158 0.84 -4.42 29.14
CA PRO A 158 1.90 -5.44 29.19
C PRO A 158 2.80 -5.45 27.95
N PHE A 159 2.35 -4.90 26.83
CA PHE A 159 3.05 -5.07 25.55
C PHE A 159 4.26 -4.14 25.36
N LEU A 160 4.38 -3.06 26.13
CA LEU A 160 5.61 -2.27 26.26
C LEU A 160 5.61 -1.50 27.58
N CYS A 161 6.40 -1.95 28.56
CA CYS A 161 6.57 -1.25 29.83
C CYS A 161 7.94 -1.54 30.45
N TYR A 162 8.49 -0.56 31.17
CA TYR A 162 9.68 -0.73 31.99
C TYR A 162 9.29 -1.25 33.37
N ILE A 163 10.05 -2.21 33.88
CA ILE A 163 9.87 -2.83 35.17
C ILE A 163 11.22 -2.82 35.92
N ASN A 164 11.25 -2.20 37.07
CA ASN A 164 12.40 -2.25 37.98
C ASN A 164 12.33 -3.52 38.83
N ALA A 165 12.79 -4.65 38.27
CA ALA A 165 12.71 -5.96 38.92
C ALA A 165 13.36 -6.02 40.33
N PRO A 166 14.57 -5.48 40.56
CA PRO A 166 15.14 -5.38 41.89
C PRO A 166 14.26 -4.63 42.89
N GLU A 167 13.66 -3.52 42.47
CA GLU A 167 12.79 -2.72 43.31
C GLU A 167 11.46 -3.45 43.59
N CYS A 168 10.87 -4.10 42.58
CA CYS A 168 9.68 -4.92 42.78
C CYS A 168 9.91 -6.00 43.85
N ARG A 169 11.04 -6.70 43.79
CA ARG A 169 11.40 -7.70 44.81
C ARG A 169 11.59 -7.09 46.21
N ARG A 170 12.26 -5.93 46.27
CA ARG A 170 12.43 -5.20 47.52
C ARG A 170 11.09 -4.84 48.18
N LEU A 171 10.12 -4.46 47.35
CA LEU A 171 8.78 -4.06 47.76
C LEU A 171 7.80 -5.25 47.93
N GLY A 172 8.21 -6.48 47.61
CA GLY A 172 7.34 -7.66 47.62
C GLY A 172 6.24 -7.63 46.55
N ILE A 173 6.47 -6.94 45.46
CA ILE A 173 5.49 -6.79 44.36
C ILE A 173 5.72 -7.92 43.34
N HIS A 174 4.65 -8.62 43.00
CA HIS A 174 4.60 -9.67 42.01
C HIS A 174 3.83 -9.23 40.76
N TYR A 175 4.26 -9.70 39.58
CA TYR A 175 3.53 -9.45 38.37
C TYR A 175 2.30 -10.35 38.21
N TYR A 176 2.39 -11.58 38.69
CA TYR A 176 1.31 -12.56 38.66
C TYR A 176 0.67 -12.74 40.05
N ASP A 177 -0.66 -12.64 40.09
CA ASP A 177 -1.47 -13.03 41.26
C ASP A 177 -2.59 -13.96 40.80
N GLY A 178 -2.45 -15.26 41.10
CA GLY A 178 -3.42 -16.30 40.74
C GLY A 178 -4.81 -16.08 41.35
N GLY A 179 -4.91 -15.36 42.48
CA GLY A 179 -6.18 -15.02 43.14
C GLY A 179 -6.98 -13.94 42.39
N ARG A 180 -6.29 -12.92 41.86
CA ARG A 180 -6.89 -11.78 41.17
C ARG A 180 -6.94 -11.97 39.66
N CYS A 181 -6.01 -12.70 39.06
CA CYS A 181 -5.91 -12.90 37.63
C CYS A 181 -7.25 -13.37 37.05
N TRP A 182 -7.80 -12.58 36.14
CA TRP A 182 -9.07 -12.86 35.46
C TRP A 182 -10.29 -13.02 36.38
N ALA A 183 -10.21 -12.55 37.63
CA ALA A 183 -11.38 -12.53 38.49
C ALA A 183 -12.46 -11.59 37.93
N ILE A 184 -13.66 -12.12 37.75
CA ILE A 184 -14.83 -11.30 37.38
C ILE A 184 -15.23 -10.48 38.59
N LEU A 185 -15.21 -9.16 38.46
CA LEU A 185 -15.56 -8.23 39.52
C LEU A 185 -17.07 -7.96 39.53
N ASN A 186 -17.64 -8.00 40.74
CA ASN A 186 -19.06 -7.66 40.96
C ASN A 186 -20.06 -8.42 40.06
N GLY A 187 -19.71 -9.63 39.58
CA GLY A 187 -20.56 -10.41 38.68
C GLY A 187 -20.76 -9.84 37.30
N LYS A 188 -20.09 -8.78 36.94
CA LYS A 188 -20.20 -8.11 35.62
C LYS A 188 -19.33 -8.82 34.59
N LYS A 189 -19.91 -9.23 33.47
CA LYS A 189 -19.27 -9.99 32.40
C LYS A 189 -18.04 -9.31 31.77
N ASN A 190 -17.95 -8.00 31.78
CA ASN A 190 -16.88 -7.21 31.17
C ASN A 190 -16.09 -6.39 32.21
N CYS A 191 -15.90 -6.93 33.41
CA CYS A 191 -15.20 -6.27 34.50
C CYS A 191 -14.30 -7.31 35.22
N TRP A 192 -13.01 -7.31 34.92
CA TRP A 192 -12.05 -8.28 35.49
C TRP A 192 -10.67 -7.65 35.69
N TYR A 193 -9.80 -8.38 36.39
CA TYR A 193 -8.37 -8.10 36.43
C TYR A 193 -7.73 -8.67 35.14
N ASP A 194 -7.25 -7.82 34.26
CA ASP A 194 -6.50 -8.20 33.05
C ASP A 194 -5.00 -8.24 33.32
N THR A 195 -4.20 -8.71 32.35
CA THR A 195 -2.73 -8.75 32.42
C THR A 195 -2.17 -7.38 32.80
N GLY A 196 -1.36 -7.34 33.86
CA GLY A 196 -0.76 -6.12 34.41
C GLY A 196 -1.64 -5.33 35.36
N ALA A 197 -2.90 -5.75 35.62
CA ALA A 197 -3.82 -5.02 36.51
C ALA A 197 -3.45 -5.22 37.98
N SER A 198 -3.22 -6.46 38.46
CA SER A 198 -2.77 -6.71 39.81
C SER A 198 -1.43 -6.06 40.10
N PHE A 199 -0.51 -6.11 39.14
CA PHE A 199 0.80 -5.47 39.24
C PHE A 199 0.70 -3.95 39.46
N LEU A 200 -0.13 -3.27 38.64
CA LEU A 200 -0.36 -1.84 38.78
C LEU A 200 -1.01 -1.49 40.12
N GLU A 201 -1.99 -2.29 40.54
CA GLU A 201 -2.67 -2.08 41.83
C GLU A 201 -1.70 -2.23 43.00
N ASP A 202 -0.81 -3.23 42.98
CA ASP A 202 0.19 -3.44 44.01
C ASP A 202 1.23 -2.31 44.08
N ILE A 203 1.68 -1.79 42.92
CA ILE A 203 2.54 -0.60 42.89
C ILE A 203 1.82 0.62 43.52
N ARG A 204 0.55 0.83 43.21
CA ARG A 204 -0.21 1.98 43.75
C ARG A 204 -0.54 1.87 45.21
N ASN A 205 -0.74 0.66 45.70
CA ASN A 205 -1.07 0.39 47.12
C ASN A 205 0.17 0.34 47.99
N ASN A 206 1.35 0.19 47.42
CA ASN A 206 2.60 0.21 48.19
C ASN A 206 3.05 1.66 48.42
N PRO A 207 3.32 2.09 49.67
CA PRO A 207 3.70 3.48 49.97
C PRO A 207 5.00 3.95 49.27
N GLU A 208 5.88 3.02 48.93
CA GLU A 208 7.14 3.29 48.20
C GLU A 208 7.04 2.99 46.72
N GLY A 209 5.93 2.42 46.25
CA GLY A 209 5.70 2.10 44.85
C GLY A 209 5.52 3.36 43.98
N THR A 210 6.27 3.45 42.92
CA THR A 210 6.29 4.63 42.02
C THR A 210 6.06 4.27 40.58
N LEU A 211 5.25 5.06 39.89
CA LEU A 211 4.89 4.85 38.49
C LEU A 211 5.07 6.14 37.69
N ARG A 212 5.81 6.07 36.59
CA ARG A 212 5.85 7.12 35.57
C ARG A 212 5.03 6.71 34.35
N GLN A 213 4.00 7.48 34.04
CA GLN A 213 3.16 7.20 32.88
C GLN A 213 3.72 7.83 31.62
N VAL A 214 3.68 7.07 30.51
CA VAL A 214 4.10 7.50 29.18
C VAL A 214 3.12 6.97 28.14
N ASN A 215 2.90 7.75 27.07
CA ASN A 215 2.13 7.28 25.92
C ASN A 215 3.01 6.39 25.04
N ILE A 216 2.71 5.10 24.99
CA ILE A 216 3.44 4.12 24.17
C ILE A 216 2.76 3.85 22.83
N ILE A 217 1.51 4.23 22.65
CA ILE A 217 0.71 3.85 21.45
C ILE A 217 1.30 4.45 20.19
N GLU A 218 1.84 5.65 20.25
CA GLU A 218 2.49 6.30 19.12
C GLU A 218 3.88 5.73 18.81
N ARG A 219 4.47 4.98 19.75
CA ARG A 219 5.83 4.43 19.65
C ARG A 219 5.89 3.05 19.01
N ILE A 220 4.74 2.40 18.82
CA ILE A 220 4.67 1.03 18.34
C ILE A 220 3.64 0.85 17.22
N GLU A 221 3.83 -0.21 16.44
CA GLU A 221 2.77 -0.90 15.70
C GLU A 221 2.51 -2.23 16.39
N HIS A 222 1.25 -2.62 16.57
CA HIS A 222 0.85 -3.82 17.28
C HIS A 222 -0.13 -4.66 16.48
N LEU A 223 0.18 -5.94 16.28
CA LEU A 223 -0.67 -6.84 15.48
C LEU A 223 -1.91 -7.32 16.25
N TRP A 224 -1.87 -7.34 17.58
CA TRP A 224 -2.92 -7.79 18.48
C TRP A 224 -3.29 -9.28 18.33
N SER A 225 -3.22 -10.03 19.44
CA SER A 225 -3.70 -11.42 19.53
C SER A 225 -2.98 -12.44 18.62
N ALA A 226 -1.76 -12.17 18.16
CA ALA A 226 -1.05 -13.01 17.19
C ALA A 226 -0.69 -14.40 17.74
N SER A 227 -0.42 -14.51 19.05
CA SER A 227 0.13 -15.73 19.67
C SER A 227 -0.91 -16.85 19.87
N TRP A 228 -2.21 -16.56 19.80
CA TRP A 228 -3.26 -17.52 20.15
C TRP A 228 -4.34 -17.75 19.08
N LYS A 229 -4.22 -17.12 17.91
CA LYS A 229 -5.13 -17.32 16.78
C LYS A 229 -4.37 -17.81 15.55
N LYS A 230 -4.74 -18.99 15.02
CA LYS A 230 -4.09 -19.58 13.85
C LYS A 230 -4.28 -18.76 12.58
N GLU A 231 -5.47 -18.20 12.38
CA GLU A 231 -5.77 -17.31 11.26
C GLU A 231 -4.87 -16.07 11.23
N LYS A 232 -4.28 -15.71 12.35
CA LYS A 232 -3.33 -14.59 12.45
C LYS A 232 -1.96 -14.86 11.81
N GLU A 233 -1.63 -16.07 11.41
CA GLU A 233 -0.34 -16.35 10.76
C GLU A 233 -0.25 -15.68 9.38
N ALA A 234 -1.30 -15.78 8.56
CA ALA A 234 -1.34 -15.10 7.26
C ALA A 234 -1.40 -13.58 7.45
N GLU A 235 -2.25 -13.10 8.36
CA GLU A 235 -2.34 -11.70 8.74
C GLU A 235 -1.00 -11.18 9.27
N GLY A 236 -0.30 -11.96 10.09
CA GLY A 236 1.03 -11.63 10.62
C GLY A 236 2.07 -11.44 9.52
N ARG A 237 2.10 -12.32 8.51
CA ARG A 237 3.00 -12.15 7.36
C ARG A 237 2.69 -10.88 6.56
N MET A 238 1.41 -10.62 6.29
CA MET A 238 0.98 -9.40 5.61
C MET A 238 1.33 -8.15 6.41
N TRP A 239 1.10 -8.18 7.73
CA TRP A 239 1.44 -7.08 8.64
C TRP A 239 2.95 -6.83 8.70
N LEU A 240 3.78 -7.87 8.78
CA LEU A 240 5.24 -7.75 8.74
C LEU A 240 5.74 -7.14 7.42
N ASN A 241 5.16 -7.53 6.29
CA ASN A 241 5.50 -6.94 5.00
C ASN A 241 5.07 -5.47 4.92
N LYS A 242 3.86 -5.16 5.40
CA LYS A 242 3.34 -3.78 5.44
C LYS A 242 4.24 -2.84 6.26
N HIS A 243 4.86 -3.35 7.32
CA HIS A 243 5.71 -2.58 8.24
C HIS A 243 7.19 -2.96 8.15
N ALA A 244 7.63 -3.46 7.00
CA ALA A 244 8.99 -3.95 6.81
C ALA A 244 10.06 -2.87 7.05
N ASP A 245 9.74 -1.61 6.80
CA ASP A 245 10.63 -0.47 7.09
C ASP A 245 10.99 -0.31 8.57
N LEU A 246 10.19 -0.83 9.48
CA LEU A 246 10.46 -0.75 10.91
C LEU A 246 11.52 -1.76 11.38
N TRP A 247 11.66 -2.91 10.70
CA TRP A 247 12.48 -4.01 11.15
C TRP A 247 13.49 -4.57 10.14
N LYS A 248 13.18 -4.57 8.83
CA LYS A 248 14.15 -4.99 7.82
C LYS A 248 15.20 -3.90 7.60
N PRO A 249 16.46 -4.26 7.38
CA PRO A 249 17.41 -3.30 6.82
C PRO A 249 16.92 -2.87 5.43
N SER A 250 17.17 -1.61 5.06
CA SER A 250 16.89 -1.17 3.70
C SER A 250 17.86 -1.85 2.71
N PRO A 251 17.49 -1.99 1.43
CA PRO A 251 18.39 -2.51 0.41
C PRO A 251 19.74 -1.79 0.38
N SER A 252 19.76 -0.47 0.51
CA SER A 252 21.01 0.31 0.58
C SER A 252 21.88 -0.04 1.78
N GLN A 253 21.28 -0.33 2.96
CA GLN A 253 22.01 -0.80 4.14
C GLN A 253 22.62 -2.20 3.95
N LEU A 254 22.07 -3.00 3.04
CA LEU A 254 22.59 -4.30 2.64
C LEU A 254 23.61 -4.21 1.49
N GLY A 255 23.97 -3.01 1.04
CA GLY A 255 24.87 -2.81 -0.10
C GLY A 255 24.24 -3.11 -1.46
N ILE A 256 22.92 -3.26 -1.53
CA ILE A 256 22.20 -3.46 -2.79
C ILE A 256 22.13 -2.12 -3.52
N LYS A 257 22.64 -2.08 -4.75
CA LYS A 257 22.65 -0.90 -5.63
C LYS A 257 21.60 -0.97 -6.74
N LYS A 258 21.07 -2.15 -7.00
CA LYS A 258 20.14 -2.45 -8.09
C LYS A 258 18.99 -1.47 -8.22
N VAL A 259 18.75 -1.03 -9.45
CA VAL A 259 17.62 -0.17 -9.84
C VAL A 259 16.65 -0.96 -10.69
N ALA A 260 15.36 -0.86 -10.38
CA ALA A 260 14.29 -1.42 -11.18
C ALA A 260 13.34 -0.34 -11.70
N ILE A 261 12.55 -0.69 -12.71
CA ILE A 261 11.47 0.15 -13.24
C ILE A 261 10.15 -0.62 -13.13
N CYS A 262 9.10 0.08 -12.76
CA CYS A 262 7.71 -0.38 -12.85
C CYS A 262 6.98 0.42 -13.92
N ALA A 263 6.32 -0.26 -14.84
CA ALA A 263 5.52 0.35 -15.89
C ALA A 263 4.23 -0.45 -16.11
N ILE A 264 3.20 0.25 -16.56
CA ILE A 264 1.96 -0.37 -17.04
C ILE A 264 1.73 0.08 -18.48
N ALA A 265 1.31 -0.84 -19.33
CA ALA A 265 1.13 -0.55 -20.74
C ALA A 265 -0.15 -1.18 -21.29
N ARG A 266 -0.67 -0.55 -22.35
CA ARG A 266 -1.80 -1.02 -23.14
C ARG A 266 -1.64 -0.51 -24.57
N GLN A 267 -1.71 -1.41 -25.55
CA GLN A 267 -1.51 -1.07 -26.97
C GLN A 267 -0.19 -0.33 -27.23
N GLU A 268 0.91 -0.87 -26.65
CA GLU A 268 2.26 -0.30 -26.79
C GLU A 268 3.25 -1.29 -27.44
N ASN A 269 2.79 -2.37 -28.09
CA ASN A 269 3.66 -3.36 -28.72
C ASN A 269 4.65 -2.75 -29.71
N ARG A 270 4.24 -1.66 -30.36
CA ARG A 270 5.07 -0.91 -31.30
C ARG A 270 6.30 -0.27 -30.66
N TYR A 271 6.24 0.12 -29.38
CA TYR A 271 7.26 0.93 -28.72
C TYR A 271 7.98 0.22 -27.59
N ILE A 272 7.38 -0.83 -27.03
CA ILE A 272 7.86 -1.43 -25.79
C ILE A 272 9.27 -2.01 -25.92
N CYS A 273 9.63 -2.61 -27.06
CA CYS A 273 10.95 -3.21 -27.24
C CYS A 273 12.08 -2.17 -27.24
N GLU A 274 11.90 -1.04 -27.94
CA GLU A 274 12.89 0.04 -27.92
C GLU A 274 13.04 0.66 -26.53
N TRP A 275 11.93 0.76 -25.77
CA TRP A 275 11.92 1.25 -24.41
C TRP A 275 12.65 0.28 -23.46
N LEU A 276 12.42 -1.03 -23.57
CA LEU A 276 13.10 -2.06 -22.79
C LEU A 276 14.62 -2.11 -23.09
N ASP A 277 14.99 -2.04 -24.38
CA ASP A 277 16.40 -2.02 -24.79
C ASP A 277 17.13 -0.79 -24.26
N TYR A 278 16.45 0.37 -24.29
CA TYR A 278 17.00 1.59 -23.71
C TYR A 278 17.27 1.44 -22.21
N TYR A 279 16.28 1.01 -21.41
CA TYR A 279 16.47 0.86 -19.97
C TYR A 279 17.50 -0.20 -19.61
N LYS A 280 17.58 -1.27 -20.38
CA LYS A 280 18.64 -2.27 -20.25
C LYS A 280 20.03 -1.68 -20.55
N SER A 281 20.12 -0.81 -21.55
CA SER A 281 21.40 -0.21 -21.96
C SER A 281 21.96 0.77 -20.94
N ILE A 282 21.12 1.38 -20.09
CA ILE A 282 21.53 2.32 -19.03
C ILE A 282 21.72 1.64 -17.66
N GLY A 283 21.72 0.30 -17.59
CA GLY A 283 22.04 -0.44 -16.37
C GLY A 283 20.84 -0.74 -15.47
N VAL A 284 19.60 -0.62 -15.94
CA VAL A 284 18.44 -1.09 -15.16
C VAL A 284 18.49 -2.59 -14.99
N SER A 285 18.41 -3.06 -13.75
CA SER A 285 18.51 -4.49 -13.41
C SER A 285 17.25 -5.28 -13.74
N LYS A 286 16.07 -4.67 -13.68
CA LYS A 286 14.76 -5.34 -13.80
C LYS A 286 13.66 -4.38 -14.22
N VAL A 287 12.71 -4.87 -15.01
CA VAL A 287 11.46 -4.18 -15.32
C VAL A 287 10.28 -5.03 -14.85
N PHE A 288 9.42 -4.46 -14.02
CA PHE A 288 8.12 -5.00 -13.65
C PHE A 288 7.07 -4.38 -14.56
N LEU A 289 6.61 -5.16 -15.52
CA LEU A 289 5.72 -4.71 -16.58
C LEU A 289 4.31 -5.26 -16.34
N TYR A 290 3.32 -4.38 -16.38
CA TYR A 290 1.91 -4.71 -16.18
C TYR A 290 1.16 -4.56 -17.50
N ASP A 291 0.60 -5.68 -18.00
CA ASP A 291 -0.13 -5.73 -19.27
C ASP A 291 -1.62 -5.52 -19.03
N ASN A 292 -2.12 -4.32 -19.38
CA ASN A 292 -3.52 -3.94 -19.18
C ASN A 292 -4.33 -4.01 -20.49
N TYR A 293 -4.15 -5.07 -21.27
CA TYR A 293 -4.90 -5.27 -22.50
C TYR A 293 -6.39 -5.56 -22.21
N HIS A 294 -7.26 -5.22 -23.17
CA HIS A 294 -8.65 -5.66 -23.16
C HIS A 294 -8.89 -6.79 -24.18
N GLN A 295 -10.00 -7.49 -24.01
CA GLN A 295 -10.33 -8.59 -24.91
C GLN A 295 -10.29 -8.19 -26.38
N GLY A 296 -9.46 -8.88 -27.17
CA GLY A 296 -9.27 -8.62 -28.61
C GLY A 296 -8.21 -7.57 -28.94
N GLU A 297 -7.53 -6.99 -27.95
CA GLU A 297 -6.37 -6.13 -28.16
C GLU A 297 -5.07 -6.92 -28.24
N GLU A 298 -4.01 -6.29 -28.73
CA GLU A 298 -2.66 -6.83 -28.71
C GLU A 298 -2.18 -7.07 -27.26
N ARG A 299 -1.37 -8.08 -27.07
CA ARG A 299 -0.78 -8.44 -25.76
C ARG A 299 0.71 -8.16 -25.77
N LEU A 300 1.22 -7.60 -24.69
CA LEU A 300 2.65 -7.32 -24.57
C LEU A 300 3.49 -8.58 -24.68
N ILE A 301 3.00 -9.73 -24.18
CA ILE A 301 3.74 -11.01 -24.24
C ILE A 301 4.16 -11.38 -25.67
N ASP A 302 3.37 -10.98 -26.68
CA ASP A 302 3.62 -11.31 -28.07
C ASP A 302 4.95 -10.72 -28.60
N VAL A 303 5.47 -9.67 -27.95
CA VAL A 303 6.71 -9.00 -28.33
C VAL A 303 7.78 -8.98 -27.24
N VAL A 304 7.40 -9.11 -25.93
CA VAL A 304 8.36 -9.03 -24.83
C VAL A 304 8.87 -10.39 -24.32
N GLN A 305 8.43 -11.50 -24.89
CA GLN A 305 8.82 -12.84 -24.46
C GLN A 305 10.34 -13.02 -24.28
N PRO A 306 11.22 -12.53 -25.21
CA PRO A 306 12.67 -12.67 -25.04
C PRO A 306 13.22 -11.97 -23.78
N TYR A 307 12.60 -10.86 -23.36
CA TYR A 307 12.99 -10.14 -22.16
C TYR A 307 12.49 -10.85 -20.89
N VAL A 308 11.34 -11.53 -20.97
CA VAL A 308 10.82 -12.39 -19.89
C VAL A 308 11.73 -13.60 -19.72
N ASP A 309 12.08 -14.30 -20.81
CA ASP A 309 12.94 -15.48 -20.79
C ASP A 309 14.35 -15.16 -20.26
N SER A 310 14.87 -13.97 -20.55
CA SER A 310 16.15 -13.49 -20.00
C SER A 310 16.10 -13.13 -18.53
N GLY A 311 14.90 -13.06 -17.94
CA GLY A 311 14.69 -12.60 -16.58
C GLY A 311 14.76 -11.07 -16.39
N PHE A 312 14.96 -10.29 -17.47
CA PHE A 312 14.98 -8.81 -17.40
C PHE A 312 13.59 -8.23 -17.15
N VAL A 313 12.54 -8.82 -17.71
CA VAL A 313 11.14 -8.42 -17.51
C VAL A 313 10.43 -9.44 -16.61
N GLU A 314 9.66 -8.96 -15.66
CA GLU A 314 8.58 -9.70 -15.01
C GLU A 314 7.26 -9.15 -15.54
N LEU A 315 6.54 -9.95 -16.32
CA LEU A 315 5.27 -9.57 -16.91
C LEU A 315 4.12 -9.98 -15.98
N ASN A 316 3.29 -9.02 -15.62
CA ASN A 316 2.13 -9.19 -14.76
C ASN A 316 0.84 -8.97 -15.57
N ASP A 317 -0.07 -9.93 -15.51
CA ASP A 317 -1.36 -9.84 -16.18
C ASP A 317 -2.33 -8.95 -15.41
N TYR A 318 -2.72 -7.85 -16.05
CA TYR A 318 -3.63 -6.84 -15.49
C TYR A 318 -4.80 -6.53 -16.44
N HIS A 319 -5.18 -7.51 -17.30
CA HIS A 319 -6.20 -7.36 -18.32
C HIS A 319 -7.54 -6.87 -17.75
N ASP A 320 -8.28 -6.12 -18.57
CA ASP A 320 -9.62 -5.60 -18.29
C ASP A 320 -9.78 -4.81 -16.98
N ARG A 321 -8.68 -4.24 -16.44
CA ARG A 321 -8.75 -3.41 -15.23
C ARG A 321 -8.89 -1.94 -15.59
N GLU A 322 -9.90 -1.31 -15.02
CA GLU A 322 -10.07 0.13 -15.04
C GLU A 322 -9.17 0.79 -13.98
N PHE A 323 -8.67 2.00 -14.28
CA PHE A 323 -7.78 2.76 -13.37
C PHE A 323 -6.59 1.96 -12.84
N ALA A 324 -6.05 1.08 -13.67
CA ALA A 324 -5.08 0.06 -13.28
C ALA A 324 -3.69 0.59 -12.86
N GLN A 325 -3.31 1.82 -13.22
CA GLN A 325 -1.96 2.36 -13.00
C GLN A 325 -1.59 2.41 -11.51
N CYS A 326 -2.42 3.03 -10.68
CA CYS A 326 -2.13 3.11 -9.25
C CYS A 326 -2.11 1.74 -8.56
N PRO A 327 -3.06 0.84 -8.81
CA PRO A 327 -2.99 -0.55 -8.34
C PRO A 327 -1.73 -1.30 -8.77
N ALA A 328 -1.27 -1.15 -10.03
CA ALA A 328 -0.07 -1.79 -10.52
C ALA A 328 1.20 -1.28 -9.80
N TYR A 329 1.31 0.03 -9.61
CA TYR A 329 2.41 0.62 -8.86
C TYR A 329 2.44 0.20 -7.39
N ASN A 330 1.26 0.13 -6.75
CA ASN A 330 1.11 -0.40 -5.39
C ASN A 330 1.54 -1.86 -5.29
N ASP A 331 1.09 -2.71 -6.21
CA ASP A 331 1.45 -4.13 -6.25
C ASP A 331 2.96 -4.30 -6.41
N CYS A 332 3.55 -3.63 -7.39
CA CYS A 332 4.99 -3.67 -7.65
C CYS A 332 5.80 -3.31 -6.41
N TYR A 333 5.53 -2.15 -5.82
CA TYR A 333 6.33 -1.71 -4.67
C TYR A 333 6.12 -2.59 -3.44
N ASN A 334 4.90 -3.03 -3.17
CA ASN A 334 4.61 -3.92 -2.03
C ASN A 334 5.28 -5.30 -2.16
N ARG A 335 5.43 -5.80 -3.39
CA ARG A 335 6.11 -7.08 -3.64
C ARG A 335 7.63 -6.94 -3.64
N HIS A 336 8.16 -5.92 -4.30
CA HIS A 336 9.56 -5.82 -4.70
C HIS A 336 10.33 -4.65 -4.08
N GLY A 337 9.67 -3.75 -3.35
CA GLY A 337 10.30 -2.56 -2.76
C GLY A 337 11.46 -2.84 -1.80
N HIS A 338 11.61 -4.10 -1.34
CA HIS A 338 12.73 -4.50 -0.47
C HIS A 338 13.87 -5.23 -1.21
N GLU A 339 13.78 -5.35 -2.54
CA GLU A 339 14.77 -6.07 -3.35
C GLU A 339 15.73 -5.12 -4.10
N TYR A 340 15.33 -3.86 -4.25
CA TYR A 340 16.04 -2.85 -5.05
C TYR A 340 16.38 -1.62 -4.23
N ALA A 341 17.48 -0.96 -4.54
CA ALA A 341 17.85 0.32 -3.91
C ALA A 341 16.85 1.42 -4.30
N TRP A 342 16.42 1.40 -5.56
CA TRP A 342 15.44 2.32 -6.12
C TRP A 342 14.52 1.64 -7.12
N ILE A 343 13.26 2.06 -7.17
CA ILE A 343 12.30 1.68 -8.22
C ILE A 343 11.76 2.95 -8.87
N GLY A 344 11.94 3.09 -10.18
CA GLY A 344 11.34 4.14 -10.99
C GLY A 344 9.94 3.73 -11.45
N PHE A 345 9.01 4.69 -11.49
CA PHE A 345 7.63 4.49 -11.92
C PHE A 345 7.36 5.37 -13.15
N PHE A 346 7.50 4.79 -14.34
CA PHE A 346 7.51 5.51 -15.60
C PHE A 346 6.53 4.93 -16.60
N ASP A 347 6.05 5.78 -17.51
CA ASP A 347 5.21 5.36 -18.63
C ASP A 347 6.10 4.91 -19.81
N ILE A 348 5.54 4.16 -20.77
CA ILE A 348 6.30 3.60 -21.91
C ILE A 348 6.78 4.66 -22.90
N ASP A 349 6.25 5.86 -22.82
CA ASP A 349 6.68 7.00 -23.63
C ASP A 349 7.63 7.96 -22.89
N GLU A 350 8.21 7.51 -21.75
CA GLU A 350 9.15 8.25 -20.93
C GLU A 350 10.52 7.57 -20.90
N PHE A 351 11.57 8.32 -21.23
CA PHE A 351 12.95 7.85 -21.29
C PHE A 351 13.82 8.66 -20.31
N LEU A 352 14.35 8.00 -19.31
CA LEU A 352 15.15 8.62 -18.26
C LEU A 352 16.50 9.08 -18.82
N ARG A 353 16.83 10.33 -18.64
CA ARG A 353 18.14 10.93 -18.96
C ARG A 353 18.84 11.33 -17.70
N PHE A 354 20.13 11.11 -17.64
CA PHE A 354 20.96 11.51 -16.51
C PHE A 354 22.41 11.73 -16.95
N ASP A 355 23.17 12.41 -16.10
CA ASP A 355 24.59 12.69 -16.33
C ASP A 355 25.43 11.46 -15.92
N GLY A 356 25.53 10.49 -16.83
CA GLY A 356 26.23 9.23 -16.65
C GLY A 356 25.78 8.18 -17.66
N ASN A 357 26.36 6.97 -17.56
CA ASN A 357 26.08 5.85 -18.45
C ASN A 357 25.42 4.66 -17.74
N ASP A 358 25.50 4.60 -16.42
CA ASP A 358 24.95 3.55 -15.58
C ASP A 358 24.10 4.15 -14.47
N ILE A 359 22.84 3.74 -14.44
CA ILE A 359 21.86 4.29 -13.50
C ILE A 359 22.11 3.85 -12.06
N GLU A 360 22.64 2.65 -11.83
CA GLU A 360 22.94 2.15 -10.49
C GLU A 360 24.06 2.98 -9.85
N GLU A 361 25.13 3.25 -10.63
CA GLU A 361 26.21 4.13 -10.20
C GLU A 361 25.72 5.57 -10.00
N PHE A 362 24.93 6.09 -10.95
CA PHE A 362 24.37 7.43 -10.87
C PHE A 362 23.54 7.65 -9.60
N MET A 363 22.72 6.68 -9.21
CA MET A 363 21.81 6.79 -8.06
C MET A 363 22.54 6.75 -6.70
N GLU A 364 23.79 6.32 -6.63
CA GLU A 364 24.59 6.36 -5.38
C GLU A 364 24.81 7.76 -4.85
N ARG A 365 24.75 8.78 -5.70
CA ARG A 365 24.84 10.20 -5.29
C ARG A 365 23.74 10.63 -4.33
N TYR A 366 22.59 9.98 -4.37
CA TYR A 366 21.46 10.29 -3.51
C TYR A 366 21.53 9.49 -2.21
N THR A 367 22.30 9.98 -1.24
CA THR A 367 22.44 9.34 0.09
C THR A 367 21.24 9.58 1.00
N ALA A 368 20.51 10.67 0.79
CA ALA A 368 19.28 11.03 1.51
C ALA A 368 18.07 11.02 0.58
N GLY A 369 16.87 11.17 1.15
CA GLY A 369 15.62 11.21 0.42
C GLY A 369 14.96 9.84 0.27
N SER A 370 13.64 9.85 0.36
CA SER A 370 12.78 8.67 0.16
C SER A 370 12.28 8.57 -1.28
N VAL A 371 12.09 9.73 -1.91
CA VAL A 371 11.54 9.85 -3.27
C VAL A 371 12.32 10.91 -4.03
N LEU A 372 12.86 10.55 -5.18
CA LEU A 372 13.44 11.48 -6.14
C LEU A 372 12.36 11.86 -7.16
N LEU A 373 12.07 13.15 -7.25
CA LEU A 373 11.13 13.72 -8.21
C LEU A 373 11.88 14.06 -9.50
N VAL A 374 11.49 13.43 -10.61
CA VAL A 374 12.15 13.56 -11.91
C VAL A 374 11.23 14.32 -12.86
N ASN A 375 11.62 15.55 -13.25
CA ASN A 375 10.81 16.39 -14.13
C ASN A 375 10.72 15.84 -15.56
N TRP A 376 9.58 16.07 -16.20
CA TRP A 376 9.43 15.88 -17.62
C TRP A 376 10.19 16.91 -18.44
N ARG A 377 10.68 16.47 -19.59
CA ARG A 377 11.09 17.30 -20.70
C ARG A 377 10.27 16.84 -21.91
N LEU A 378 9.20 17.58 -22.23
CA LEU A 378 8.30 17.22 -23.32
C LEU A 378 9.01 17.39 -24.66
N MET A 379 8.91 16.34 -25.49
CA MET A 379 9.48 16.30 -26.83
C MET A 379 8.41 16.64 -27.87
N THR A 380 8.78 17.40 -28.88
CA THR A 380 7.89 17.78 -30.00
C THR A 380 7.85 16.67 -31.05
N ASP A 381 6.93 16.81 -32.03
CA ASP A 381 6.85 15.90 -33.18
C ASP A 381 7.90 16.15 -34.26
N ASN A 382 8.84 17.08 -34.07
CA ASN A 382 9.84 17.50 -35.05
C ASN A 382 9.25 17.84 -36.43
N GLY A 383 7.97 18.25 -36.49
CA GLY A 383 7.26 18.54 -37.72
C GLY A 383 6.69 17.32 -38.46
N LEU A 384 6.91 16.11 -37.97
CA LEU A 384 6.38 14.87 -38.54
C LEU A 384 4.85 14.78 -38.34
N VAL A 385 4.16 14.35 -39.39
CA VAL A 385 2.71 14.14 -39.37
C VAL A 385 2.37 12.67 -39.33
N HIS A 386 3.05 11.88 -40.13
CA HIS A 386 2.84 10.45 -40.30
C HIS A 386 3.82 9.60 -39.45
N TYR A 387 3.39 8.40 -39.18
CA TYR A 387 4.24 7.41 -38.49
C TYR A 387 5.51 7.10 -39.31
N ASP A 388 6.62 7.07 -38.64
CA ASP A 388 7.92 6.68 -39.15
C ASP A 388 8.44 5.49 -38.28
N PRO A 389 8.93 4.38 -38.88
CA PRO A 389 9.31 3.20 -38.12
C PRO A 389 10.62 3.32 -37.32
N ARG A 390 11.38 4.41 -37.48
CA ARG A 390 12.59 4.64 -36.68
C ARG A 390 12.25 4.78 -35.21
N PRO A 391 13.19 4.50 -34.29
CA PRO A 391 13.02 4.69 -32.86
C PRO A 391 12.55 6.10 -32.49
N VAL A 392 11.73 6.24 -31.44
CA VAL A 392 11.19 7.55 -31.03
C VAL A 392 12.29 8.55 -30.70
N GLN A 393 13.41 8.09 -30.14
CA GLN A 393 14.55 8.95 -29.79
C GLN A 393 15.29 9.50 -31.01
N GLU A 394 15.22 8.85 -32.15
CA GLU A 394 15.81 9.30 -33.42
C GLU A 394 14.87 10.26 -34.18
N ARG A 395 13.55 10.04 -34.05
CA ARG A 395 12.53 10.84 -34.74
C ARG A 395 12.25 12.18 -34.08
N PHE A 396 12.27 12.20 -32.75
CA PHE A 396 11.87 13.33 -31.94
C PHE A 396 13.03 13.83 -31.10
N THR A 397 13.80 14.76 -31.62
CA THR A 397 15.02 15.29 -31.03
C THR A 397 14.86 16.71 -30.46
N GLU A 398 13.75 17.39 -30.81
CA GLU A 398 13.47 18.76 -30.34
C GLU A 398 12.57 18.74 -29.11
N ALA A 399 13.02 19.37 -28.04
CA ALA A 399 12.21 19.56 -26.85
C ALA A 399 11.34 20.82 -26.95
N MET A 400 10.17 20.76 -26.32
CA MET A 400 9.33 21.95 -26.12
C MET A 400 10.08 22.98 -25.24
N PRO A 401 9.90 24.28 -25.46
CA PRO A 401 10.48 25.32 -24.62
C PRO A 401 10.16 25.08 -23.13
N VAL A 402 11.17 25.13 -22.27
CA VAL A 402 11.11 24.69 -20.86
C VAL A 402 9.95 25.34 -20.11
N ASN A 403 9.71 26.63 -20.31
CA ASN A 403 8.70 27.40 -19.59
C ASN A 403 7.38 27.54 -20.36
N GLN A 404 7.12 26.73 -21.36
CA GLN A 404 5.88 26.80 -22.12
C GLN A 404 4.71 26.29 -21.29
N HIS A 405 3.66 27.11 -21.20
CA HIS A 405 2.41 26.76 -20.54
C HIS A 405 1.46 26.10 -21.52
N VAL A 406 0.84 25.02 -21.10
CA VAL A 406 -0.10 24.26 -21.94
C VAL A 406 -1.50 24.29 -21.33
N LYS A 407 -1.70 23.66 -20.17
CA LYS A 407 -3.02 23.37 -19.64
C LYS A 407 -3.31 24.05 -18.30
N TYR A 408 -2.37 24.03 -17.40
CA TYR A 408 -2.60 24.35 -15.98
C TYR A 408 -2.22 25.78 -15.57
N GLY A 409 -1.85 26.63 -16.52
CA GLY A 409 -1.38 27.99 -16.22
C GLY A 409 0.04 28.06 -15.68
N PHE A 410 0.76 26.94 -15.68
CA PHE A 410 2.18 26.81 -15.37
C PHE A 410 2.87 25.89 -16.40
N PRO A 411 4.21 25.90 -16.49
CA PRO A 411 4.94 25.07 -17.45
C PRO A 411 4.67 23.57 -17.26
N GLU A 412 4.32 22.86 -18.35
CA GLU A 412 4.03 21.42 -18.30
C GLU A 412 5.25 20.58 -17.88
N ASN A 413 6.46 21.05 -18.17
CA ASN A 413 7.70 20.41 -17.72
C ASN A 413 7.87 20.41 -16.19
N ARG A 414 6.97 21.05 -15.42
CA ARG A 414 6.90 20.91 -13.97
C ARG A 414 6.33 19.57 -13.51
N HIS A 415 5.64 18.85 -14.38
CA HIS A 415 5.22 17.49 -14.04
C HIS A 415 6.42 16.61 -13.74
N ILE A 416 6.20 15.65 -12.87
CA ILE A 416 7.23 14.70 -12.46
C ILE A 416 6.74 13.26 -12.58
N LYS A 417 7.70 12.37 -12.64
CA LYS A 417 7.57 10.98 -12.22
C LYS A 417 8.54 10.72 -11.06
N SER A 418 8.40 9.58 -10.43
CA SER A 418 9.15 9.32 -9.20
C SER A 418 10.05 8.11 -9.31
N MET A 419 11.26 8.23 -8.75
CA MET A 419 12.05 7.08 -8.31
C MET A 419 11.93 6.98 -6.79
N VAL A 420 11.57 5.81 -6.30
CA VAL A 420 11.26 5.56 -4.89
C VAL A 420 12.33 4.67 -4.30
N ARG A 421 12.90 5.10 -3.17
CA ARG A 421 13.91 4.31 -2.45
C ARG A 421 13.31 3.01 -1.93
N GLY A 422 14.06 1.93 -2.01
CA GLY A 422 13.67 0.66 -1.46
C GLY A 422 13.62 0.64 0.08
N GLY A 423 12.85 -0.29 0.61
CA GLY A 423 12.74 -0.50 2.06
C GLY A 423 11.76 0.42 2.78
N LEU A 424 10.94 1.19 2.07
CA LEU A 424 9.81 1.94 2.65
C LEU A 424 8.58 1.03 2.72
N SER A 425 7.68 1.31 3.66
CA SER A 425 6.44 0.54 3.82
C SER A 425 5.20 1.39 3.63
N ALA A 426 4.05 0.72 3.47
CA ALA A 426 2.73 1.32 3.38
C ALA A 426 2.62 2.42 2.30
N MET A 427 3.29 2.21 1.16
CA MET A 427 3.23 3.13 0.03
C MET A 427 1.91 2.99 -0.71
N SER A 428 1.38 4.13 -1.13
CA SER A 428 0.26 4.25 -2.06
C SER A 428 0.67 5.20 -3.18
N PHE A 429 0.29 4.89 -4.40
CA PHE A 429 0.75 5.62 -5.58
C PHE A 429 -0.38 6.37 -6.26
N THR A 430 -0.06 7.56 -6.76
CA THR A 430 -0.78 8.20 -7.87
C THR A 430 -0.03 7.91 -9.17
N GLY A 431 -0.51 8.39 -10.30
CA GLY A 431 0.21 8.25 -11.58
C GLY A 431 1.55 9.00 -11.63
N HIS A 432 1.83 9.88 -10.69
CA HIS A 432 3.03 10.73 -10.68
C HIS A 432 3.89 10.51 -9.46
N ASN A 433 3.33 10.53 -8.27
CA ASN A 433 4.10 10.47 -7.04
C ASN A 433 3.51 9.49 -6.02
N PRO A 434 4.35 8.85 -5.21
CA PRO A 434 3.88 8.02 -4.13
C PRO A 434 3.36 8.86 -2.95
N HIS A 435 2.52 8.22 -2.16
CA HIS A 435 2.03 8.72 -0.90
C HIS A 435 2.18 7.62 0.16
N CYS A 436 2.61 7.96 1.35
CA CYS A 436 2.64 7.05 2.49
C CYS A 436 1.62 7.51 3.53
N PRO A 437 0.49 6.80 3.72
CA PRO A 437 -0.55 7.21 4.66
C PRO A 437 -0.04 7.36 6.10
N ASN A 438 0.95 6.57 6.50
CA ASN A 438 1.53 6.60 7.84
C ASN A 438 2.73 7.56 7.98
N LYS A 439 3.18 8.14 6.87
CA LYS A 439 4.27 9.13 6.83
C LYS A 439 3.83 10.27 5.90
N PRO A 440 3.00 11.19 6.36
CA PRO A 440 2.39 12.24 5.52
C PRO A 440 3.44 13.14 4.83
N ASN A 441 4.67 13.17 5.35
CA ASN A 441 5.78 13.95 4.80
C ASN A 441 6.91 13.01 4.36
N LEU A 442 6.74 12.32 3.23
CA LEU A 442 7.86 11.64 2.59
C LEU A 442 8.97 12.65 2.32
N TYR A 443 10.22 12.23 2.58
CA TYR A 443 11.38 13.07 2.29
C TYR A 443 11.66 13.05 0.78
N CYS A 444 11.00 13.95 0.03
CA CYS A 444 11.21 14.11 -1.39
C CYS A 444 12.44 14.98 -1.68
N ILE A 445 13.15 14.64 -2.74
CA ILE A 445 14.32 15.38 -3.25
C ILE A 445 14.15 15.68 -4.75
N ASN A 446 14.74 16.78 -5.20
CA ASN A 446 14.86 17.13 -6.62
C ASN A 446 16.12 16.50 -7.26
N ALA A 447 16.36 16.79 -8.54
CA ALA A 447 17.53 16.30 -9.29
C ALA A 447 18.89 16.59 -8.63
N GLN A 448 19.00 17.66 -7.86
CA GLN A 448 20.23 18.00 -7.11
C GLN A 448 20.31 17.37 -5.71
N GLY A 449 19.36 16.50 -5.34
CA GLY A 449 19.28 15.90 -4.01
C GLY A 449 18.79 16.85 -2.91
N LYS A 450 18.32 18.04 -3.25
CA LYS A 450 17.77 19.01 -2.29
C LYS A 450 16.34 18.64 -1.92
N ARG A 451 15.98 18.80 -0.65
CA ARG A 451 14.63 18.57 -0.16
C ARG A 451 13.62 19.46 -0.89
N THR A 452 12.52 18.89 -1.30
CA THR A 452 11.39 19.55 -1.94
C THR A 452 10.06 19.04 -1.38
N GLU A 453 8.96 19.71 -1.72
CA GLU A 453 7.63 19.28 -1.31
C GLU A 453 7.19 18.03 -2.09
N GLN A 454 6.39 17.20 -1.44
CA GLN A 454 5.75 16.05 -2.08
C GLN A 454 4.57 16.53 -2.93
N CYS A 455 4.76 16.57 -4.25
CA CYS A 455 3.74 17.04 -5.18
C CYS A 455 3.89 16.32 -6.53
N ALA A 456 2.80 16.32 -7.34
CA ALA A 456 2.85 15.89 -8.74
C ALA A 456 3.58 16.89 -9.66
N PHE A 457 3.96 18.04 -9.13
CA PHE A 457 4.63 19.13 -9.83
C PHE A 457 5.79 19.63 -8.99
N ALA A 458 6.94 19.84 -9.61
CA ALA A 458 8.12 20.41 -8.96
C ALA A 458 8.68 21.55 -9.80
N ASP A 459 9.58 22.34 -9.22
CA ASP A 459 10.36 23.29 -10.01
C ASP A 459 11.22 22.53 -11.01
N ILE A 460 11.28 23.05 -12.23
CA ILE A 460 11.93 22.36 -13.35
C ILE A 460 13.44 22.32 -13.11
N ASP A 461 13.99 21.12 -13.08
CA ASP A 461 15.42 20.87 -12.94
C ASP A 461 15.85 19.72 -13.86
N HIS A 462 16.45 20.09 -15.00
CA HIS A 462 17.03 19.15 -15.98
C HIS A 462 18.55 19.12 -15.90
N SER A 463 19.14 19.49 -14.75
CA SER A 463 20.59 19.63 -14.64
C SER A 463 21.34 18.29 -14.53
N LEU A 464 20.74 17.30 -13.87
CA LEU A 464 21.40 16.02 -13.60
C LEU A 464 20.58 14.81 -14.04
N ILE A 465 19.24 14.87 -13.90
CA ILE A 465 18.33 13.78 -14.25
C ILE A 465 16.96 14.34 -14.64
N TRP A 466 16.37 13.84 -15.72
CA TRP A 466 15.05 14.21 -16.22
C TRP A 466 14.46 13.08 -17.07
N LEU A 467 13.18 13.20 -17.48
CA LEU A 467 12.49 12.28 -18.38
C LEU A 467 12.18 12.95 -19.70
N ASP A 468 12.76 12.47 -20.80
CA ASP A 468 12.29 12.81 -22.14
C ASP A 468 10.94 12.13 -22.35
N HIS A 469 9.90 12.93 -22.46
CA HIS A 469 8.53 12.46 -22.58
C HIS A 469 7.99 12.66 -23.99
N TYR A 470 7.87 11.56 -24.72
CA TYR A 470 7.35 11.51 -26.10
C TYR A 470 5.82 11.41 -26.09
N TRP A 471 5.20 12.37 -25.42
CA TRP A 471 3.77 12.35 -25.10
C TRP A 471 2.88 12.31 -26.33
N THR A 472 3.16 13.16 -27.33
CA THR A 472 2.29 13.34 -28.50
C THR A 472 2.68 12.47 -29.68
N LYS A 473 3.99 12.26 -29.89
CA LYS A 473 4.54 11.64 -31.10
C LYS A 473 4.01 12.37 -32.36
N THR A 474 3.76 11.68 -33.49
CA THR A 474 3.16 12.27 -34.69
C THR A 474 1.64 12.47 -34.55
N ALA A 475 1.04 13.30 -35.43
CA ALA A 475 -0.42 13.47 -35.46
C ALA A 475 -1.13 12.13 -35.72
N GLU A 476 -0.58 11.30 -36.62
CA GLU A 476 -1.13 9.97 -36.91
C GLU A 476 -1.06 9.04 -35.72
N GLU A 477 0.07 9.00 -35.00
CA GLU A 477 0.21 8.17 -33.78
C GLU A 477 -0.70 8.68 -32.66
N TRP A 478 -0.84 10.01 -32.55
CA TRP A 478 -1.76 10.61 -31.59
C TRP A 478 -3.20 10.16 -31.82
N VAL A 479 -3.67 10.24 -33.03
CA VAL A 479 -5.04 9.84 -33.40
C VAL A 479 -5.25 8.34 -33.32
N ASN A 480 -4.31 7.56 -33.88
CA ASN A 480 -4.51 6.13 -34.09
C ASN A 480 -4.18 5.28 -32.85
N VAL A 481 -3.33 5.76 -31.96
CA VAL A 481 -2.91 5.03 -30.75
C VAL A 481 -3.43 5.73 -29.50
N LYS A 482 -2.93 6.93 -29.21
CA LYS A 482 -3.19 7.59 -27.92
C LYS A 482 -4.68 7.87 -27.68
N LEU A 483 -5.39 8.37 -28.71
CA LEU A 483 -6.81 8.66 -28.60
C LEU A 483 -7.68 7.42 -28.76
N SER A 484 -7.24 6.45 -29.55
CA SER A 484 -8.01 5.22 -29.77
C SER A 484 -8.10 4.35 -28.51
N ARG A 485 -7.05 4.30 -27.70
CA ARG A 485 -7.02 3.51 -26.45
C ARG A 485 -7.62 4.24 -25.24
N GLY A 486 -7.79 5.56 -25.31
CA GLY A 486 -8.23 6.40 -24.20
C GLY A 486 -7.09 6.86 -23.29
N TYR A 487 -7.41 7.81 -22.45
CA TYR A 487 -6.51 8.36 -21.44
C TYR A 487 -6.58 7.52 -20.16
N HIS A 488 -5.50 7.32 -19.44
CA HIS A 488 -5.42 6.52 -18.23
C HIS A 488 -5.91 5.06 -18.35
N GLY A 489 -5.91 4.50 -19.55
CA GLY A 489 -6.40 3.16 -19.80
C GLY A 489 -7.92 3.03 -19.82
N ASP A 490 -8.65 4.12 -19.67
CA ASP A 490 -10.09 4.16 -19.63
C ASP A 490 -10.64 4.82 -20.86
N THR A 491 -11.28 4.02 -21.71
CA THR A 491 -11.87 4.47 -22.98
C THR A 491 -13.06 5.39 -22.82
N LEU A 492 -13.64 5.41 -21.64
CA LEU A 492 -14.81 6.23 -21.33
C LEU A 492 -14.43 7.60 -20.83
N TYR A 493 -13.13 7.92 -20.87
CA TYR A 493 -12.71 9.23 -20.46
C TYR A 493 -13.35 10.29 -21.29
N THR A 494 -14.12 10.96 -20.58
CA THR A 494 -14.97 12.06 -20.86
C THR A 494 -14.49 12.88 -22.03
N GLN A 495 -15.42 13.33 -22.78
CA GLN A 495 -15.35 14.23 -23.89
C GLN A 495 -14.65 15.53 -23.64
N GLN A 496 -14.47 15.93 -22.38
CA GLN A 496 -13.56 17.02 -22.04
C GLN A 496 -12.16 16.76 -22.60
N ILE A 497 -11.74 15.48 -22.65
CA ILE A 497 -10.46 15.09 -23.22
C ILE A 497 -10.47 15.18 -24.74
N ILE A 498 -11.53 14.76 -25.40
CA ILE A 498 -11.62 14.88 -26.88
C ILE A 498 -11.61 16.34 -27.31
N GLN A 499 -12.32 17.20 -26.58
CA GLN A 499 -12.28 18.65 -26.82
C GLN A 499 -10.91 19.28 -26.51
N GLN A 500 -10.18 18.70 -25.58
CA GLN A 500 -8.84 19.14 -25.21
C GLN A 500 -7.74 18.52 -26.07
N ASN A 501 -8.00 17.41 -26.74
CA ASN A 501 -6.99 16.68 -27.52
C ASN A 501 -6.36 17.53 -28.62
N ASP A 502 -7.15 18.25 -29.35
CA ASP A 502 -6.68 19.22 -30.31
C ASP A 502 -5.78 20.28 -29.64
N ARG A 503 -6.21 20.79 -28.50
CA ARG A 503 -5.44 21.75 -27.71
C ARG A 503 -4.17 21.12 -27.15
N ASN A 504 -4.25 19.93 -26.61
CA ASN A 504 -3.09 19.24 -26.00
C ASN A 504 -2.02 18.96 -27.06
N PHE A 505 -2.40 18.40 -28.21
CA PHE A 505 -1.45 18.11 -29.27
C PHE A 505 -0.76 19.39 -29.80
N PHE A 506 -1.52 20.41 -30.12
CA PHE A 506 -0.99 21.67 -30.66
C PHE A 506 -0.41 22.62 -29.60
N SER A 507 -0.47 22.25 -28.34
CA SER A 507 0.26 22.98 -27.32
C SER A 507 1.74 22.60 -27.25
N VAL A 508 2.06 21.39 -27.72
CA VAL A 508 3.43 20.88 -27.80
C VAL A 508 3.98 21.06 -29.21
N ASN A 509 3.14 20.90 -30.22
CA ASN A 509 3.52 20.82 -31.62
C ASN A 509 3.05 22.03 -32.46
N LYS A 510 3.82 22.36 -33.47
CA LYS A 510 3.43 23.41 -34.42
C LYS A 510 2.17 22.99 -35.21
N ARG A 511 1.24 23.93 -35.36
CA ARG A 511 0.01 23.76 -36.11
C ARG A 511 0.31 23.89 -37.62
N THR A 512 -0.06 22.89 -38.39
CA THR A 512 -0.01 22.90 -39.85
C THR A 512 -1.35 22.41 -40.42
N ALA A 513 -1.67 22.76 -41.68
CA ALA A 513 -2.91 22.34 -42.33
C ALA A 513 -3.02 20.81 -42.40
N GLU A 514 -1.92 20.11 -42.67
CA GLU A 514 -1.88 18.66 -42.77
C GLU A 514 -2.16 18.00 -41.39
N LYS A 515 -1.60 18.53 -40.30
CA LYS A 515 -1.89 18.05 -38.93
C LYS A 515 -3.34 18.36 -38.54
N GLU A 516 -3.85 19.52 -38.88
CA GLU A 516 -5.25 19.85 -38.67
C GLU A 516 -6.19 18.91 -39.43
N GLU A 517 -5.83 18.54 -40.65
CA GLU A 517 -6.61 17.56 -41.42
C GLU A 517 -6.56 16.18 -40.80
N MET A 518 -5.37 15.71 -40.35
CA MET A 518 -5.21 14.44 -39.61
C MET A 518 -6.00 14.44 -38.31
N MET A 519 -6.07 15.57 -37.62
CA MET A 519 -6.79 15.73 -36.36
C MET A 519 -8.28 16.01 -36.54
N ARG A 520 -8.72 16.28 -37.75
CA ARG A 520 -10.10 16.46 -38.16
C ARG A 520 -10.75 15.11 -38.40
N PRO A 521 -11.99 15.03 -38.19
CA PRO A 521 -12.68 14.76 -36.99
C PRO A 521 -12.10 13.50 -36.38
N LEU A 522 -11.92 13.46 -35.07
CA LEU A 522 -11.64 12.25 -34.37
C LEU A 522 -12.84 11.30 -34.49
N ILE A 523 -12.95 10.69 -35.66
CA ILE A 523 -13.89 9.61 -35.90
C ILE A 523 -13.37 8.45 -35.13
N PHE A 524 -14.02 8.17 -34.01
CA PHE A 524 -13.70 6.96 -33.24
C PHE A 524 -13.82 5.77 -34.18
N ARG A 525 -12.81 4.91 -34.19
CA ARG A 525 -12.92 3.62 -34.85
C ARG A 525 -14.16 2.91 -34.33
N GLN A 526 -14.85 2.19 -35.17
CA GLN A 526 -16.16 1.60 -34.89
C GLN A 526 -16.28 0.93 -33.49
N PRO A 527 -15.34 0.10 -33.00
CA PRO A 527 -15.45 -0.50 -31.67
C PRO A 527 -15.50 0.52 -30.54
N GLN A 528 -14.73 1.60 -30.65
CA GLN A 528 -14.71 2.65 -29.63
C GLN A 528 -15.99 3.50 -29.70
N THR A 529 -16.51 3.73 -30.88
CA THR A 529 -17.80 4.41 -31.07
C THR A 529 -18.93 3.60 -30.41
N GLU A 530 -18.98 2.29 -30.61
CA GLU A 530 -19.97 1.40 -30.00
C GLU A 530 -19.90 1.46 -28.47
N ARG A 531 -18.71 1.38 -27.89
CA ARG A 531 -18.51 1.50 -26.42
C ARG A 531 -18.97 2.86 -25.89
N ILE A 532 -18.65 3.94 -26.59
CA ILE A 532 -19.10 5.29 -26.22
C ILE A 532 -20.63 5.38 -26.30
N MET A 533 -21.24 4.86 -27.34
CA MET A 533 -22.70 4.89 -27.52
C MET A 533 -23.40 4.00 -26.49
N GLU A 534 -22.84 2.86 -26.13
CA GLU A 534 -23.34 2.04 -25.02
C GLU A 534 -23.27 2.76 -23.68
N HIS A 535 -22.18 3.48 -23.42
CA HIS A 535 -22.05 4.29 -22.21
C HIS A 535 -23.08 5.42 -22.17
N ILE A 536 -23.23 6.14 -23.27
CA ILE A 536 -24.28 7.17 -23.42
C ILE A 536 -25.66 6.57 -23.11
N ALA A 537 -25.98 5.44 -23.70
CA ALA A 537 -27.26 4.78 -23.50
C ALA A 537 -27.50 4.34 -22.04
N LYS A 538 -26.44 3.94 -21.34
CA LYS A 538 -26.49 3.55 -19.92
C LYS A 538 -26.62 4.76 -18.97
N THR A 539 -25.96 5.85 -19.28
CA THR A 539 -25.90 7.04 -18.40
C THR A 539 -27.03 8.03 -18.63
N ALA A 540 -27.59 8.04 -19.82
CA ALA A 540 -28.64 8.98 -20.24
C ALA A 540 -30.08 8.50 -19.93
N GLN A 541 -30.30 7.79 -18.85
CA GLN A 541 -31.60 7.23 -18.48
C GLN A 541 -32.77 8.20 -18.78
N GLY A 542 -33.50 7.94 -19.88
CA GLY A 542 -34.74 8.62 -20.22
C GLY A 542 -34.67 9.75 -21.25
N SER A 543 -33.51 10.06 -21.86
CA SER A 543 -33.41 11.09 -22.91
C SER A 543 -33.59 10.49 -24.31
N GLU A 544 -34.69 10.82 -25.00
CA GLU A 544 -34.92 10.40 -26.40
C GLU A 544 -33.83 10.87 -27.34
N GLN A 545 -33.27 12.04 -27.10
CA GLN A 545 -32.19 12.62 -27.90
C GLN A 545 -30.95 11.73 -27.91
N TRP A 546 -30.62 11.10 -26.81
CA TRP A 546 -29.52 10.14 -26.70
C TRP A 546 -29.78 8.84 -27.41
N ARG A 547 -31.00 8.33 -27.33
CA ARG A 547 -31.40 7.12 -28.03
C ARG A 547 -31.32 7.32 -29.53
N LEU A 548 -31.83 8.44 -30.04
CA LEU A 548 -31.75 8.80 -31.46
C LEU A 548 -30.31 8.89 -31.92
N THR A 549 -29.43 9.55 -31.16
CA THR A 549 -28.02 9.68 -31.50
C THR A 549 -27.35 8.31 -31.52
N ALA A 550 -27.58 7.48 -30.50
CA ALA A 550 -27.02 6.13 -30.41
C ALA A 550 -27.51 5.19 -31.52
N GLU A 551 -28.79 5.24 -31.84
CA GLU A 551 -29.40 4.40 -32.88
C GLU A 551 -29.03 4.80 -34.30
N ASN A 552 -28.83 6.07 -34.57
CA ASN A 552 -28.62 6.62 -35.89
C ASN A 552 -27.17 7.04 -36.18
N GLY A 553 -26.27 6.93 -35.18
CA GLY A 553 -24.83 7.21 -35.40
C GLY A 553 -24.49 8.66 -35.68
N TYR A 554 -25.17 9.58 -35.03
CA TYR A 554 -24.90 11.02 -35.24
C TYR A 554 -23.56 11.44 -34.63
N LEU A 555 -22.88 12.31 -35.41
CA LEU A 555 -21.83 13.16 -34.88
C LEU A 555 -22.46 14.34 -34.14
N LEU A 556 -21.75 14.84 -33.13
CA LEU A 556 -22.17 16.01 -32.37
C LEU A 556 -21.31 17.21 -32.77
N LYS A 557 -21.93 18.34 -33.06
CA LYS A 557 -21.27 19.60 -33.41
C LYS A 557 -21.38 20.58 -32.24
N SER A 558 -20.23 21.11 -31.79
CA SER A 558 -20.24 22.13 -30.75
C SER A 558 -20.90 23.41 -31.24
N LYS A 559 -21.93 23.88 -30.54
CA LYS A 559 -22.59 25.16 -30.81
C LYS A 559 -21.68 26.37 -30.60
N LEU A 560 -20.65 26.21 -29.77
CA LEU A 560 -19.70 27.29 -29.45
C LEU A 560 -18.56 27.38 -30.46
N SER A 561 -17.96 26.25 -30.85
CA SER A 561 -16.77 26.21 -31.72
C SER A 561 -17.08 25.88 -33.17
N GLY A 562 -18.28 25.41 -33.50
CA GLY A 562 -18.63 24.89 -34.82
C GLY A 562 -17.94 23.55 -35.15
N LYS A 563 -17.06 23.05 -34.32
CA LYS A 563 -16.36 21.76 -34.52
C LYS A 563 -17.29 20.59 -34.28
N THR A 564 -17.10 19.53 -35.06
CA THR A 564 -17.89 18.30 -34.99
C THR A 564 -17.14 17.25 -34.18
N TYR A 565 -17.83 16.61 -33.24
CA TYR A 565 -17.27 15.59 -32.36
C TYR A 565 -18.34 14.56 -32.01
N LYS A 566 -17.91 13.39 -31.50
CA LYS A 566 -18.76 12.45 -30.80
C LYS A 566 -18.63 12.71 -29.28
N THR A 567 -19.72 12.66 -28.54
CA THR A 567 -19.71 12.93 -27.10
C THR A 567 -20.26 11.77 -26.29
N ILE A 568 -19.79 11.66 -25.07
CA ILE A 568 -20.26 10.71 -24.06
C ILE A 568 -20.79 11.40 -22.80
N ASP A 569 -20.62 12.71 -22.65
CA ASP A 569 -21.08 13.43 -21.47
C ASP A 569 -22.45 14.08 -21.71
N THR A 570 -23.44 13.61 -20.93
CA THR A 570 -24.82 14.13 -21.00
C THR A 570 -24.93 15.61 -20.62
N ARG A 571 -24.00 16.13 -19.81
CA ARG A 571 -24.01 17.53 -19.40
C ARG A 571 -23.64 18.48 -20.53
N ASP A 572 -22.94 17.99 -21.53
CA ASP A 572 -22.50 18.77 -22.67
C ASP A 572 -23.54 18.84 -23.80
N LEU A 573 -24.63 18.08 -23.75
CA LEU A 573 -25.67 18.04 -24.79
C LEU A 573 -26.24 19.43 -25.15
N LYS A 574 -26.42 20.29 -24.18
CA LYS A 574 -26.92 21.67 -24.45
C LYS A 574 -25.98 22.49 -25.30
N ARG A 575 -24.71 22.10 -25.41
CA ARG A 575 -23.66 22.78 -26.16
C ARG A 575 -23.42 22.18 -27.55
N TRP A 576 -24.05 21.04 -27.84
CA TRP A 576 -23.79 20.26 -29.03
C TRP A 576 -25.04 20.20 -29.93
N GLU A 577 -24.78 20.05 -31.19
CA GLU A 577 -25.78 19.87 -32.25
C GLU A 577 -25.55 18.49 -32.90
N ALA A 578 -26.58 17.67 -32.98
CA ALA A 578 -26.46 16.37 -33.64
C ALA A 578 -26.37 16.56 -35.16
N VAL A 579 -25.43 15.87 -35.77
CA VAL A 579 -25.27 15.80 -37.23
C VAL A 579 -25.11 14.34 -37.64
N GLU A 580 -25.54 13.99 -38.85
CA GLU A 580 -25.39 12.65 -39.38
C GLU A 580 -23.91 12.29 -39.53
N ASP A 581 -23.53 11.08 -39.10
CA ASP A 581 -22.18 10.55 -39.26
C ASP A 581 -22.11 9.78 -40.60
N PRO A 582 -21.44 10.31 -41.63
CA PRO A 582 -21.40 9.68 -42.95
C PRO A 582 -20.66 8.33 -42.94
N ASP A 583 -19.80 8.10 -41.96
CA ASP A 583 -18.98 6.88 -41.83
C ASP A 583 -19.58 5.87 -40.85
N PHE A 584 -20.72 6.17 -40.24
CA PHE A 584 -21.37 5.28 -39.30
C PHE A 584 -22.04 4.10 -39.99
N VAL A 585 -21.53 2.91 -39.73
CA VAL A 585 -22.16 1.66 -40.15
C VAL A 585 -23.09 1.19 -39.03
N LYS A 586 -24.38 1.21 -39.26
CA LYS A 586 -25.37 0.75 -38.26
C LYS A 586 -25.12 -0.72 -37.90
N PRO A 587 -24.91 -1.06 -36.62
CA PRO A 587 -24.79 -2.46 -36.24
C PRO A 587 -26.02 -3.25 -36.63
N ALA A 588 -25.82 -4.46 -37.14
CA ALA A 588 -26.95 -5.37 -37.43
C ALA A 588 -27.75 -5.59 -36.14
N PRO A 589 -29.09 -5.57 -36.22
CA PRO A 589 -29.93 -5.84 -35.04
C PRO A 589 -29.54 -7.18 -34.44
N LYS A 590 -29.21 -7.17 -33.13
CA LYS A 590 -28.98 -8.42 -32.40
C LYS A 590 -30.23 -9.30 -32.55
N ALA A 591 -30.05 -10.52 -33.06
CA ALA A 591 -31.12 -11.49 -33.12
C ALA A 591 -31.77 -11.64 -31.73
N GLU A 592 -33.05 -11.37 -31.63
CA GLU A 592 -33.79 -11.56 -30.38
C GLU A 592 -33.61 -13.01 -29.93
N LYS A 593 -33.12 -13.20 -28.72
CA LYS A 593 -33.11 -14.51 -28.08
C LYS A 593 -34.56 -14.96 -28.01
N PRO A 594 -34.90 -16.19 -28.44
CA PRO A 594 -36.28 -16.71 -28.32
C PRO A 594 -36.70 -16.64 -26.86
N ALA A 595 -37.89 -16.10 -26.65
CA ALA A 595 -38.54 -16.02 -25.34
C ALA A 595 -38.61 -17.42 -24.74
N VAL A 596 -38.03 -17.63 -23.58
CA VAL A 596 -38.19 -18.84 -22.78
C VAL A 596 -39.54 -18.73 -22.11
N GLU A 597 -40.47 -19.59 -22.52
CA GLU A 597 -41.76 -19.72 -21.86
C GLU A 597 -41.57 -20.16 -20.39
N PRO A 598 -42.34 -19.62 -19.46
CA PRO A 598 -42.25 -20.01 -18.06
C PRO A 598 -43.00 -21.30 -17.82
N THR A 599 -42.31 -22.41 -17.60
CA THR A 599 -42.90 -23.64 -17.09
C THR A 599 -42.98 -23.62 -15.57
N GLY A 600 -44.19 -23.77 -15.05
CA GLY A 600 -44.44 -24.50 -13.80
C GLY A 600 -44.40 -23.70 -12.49
N THR A 601 -45.61 -23.36 -12.06
CA THR A 601 -46.03 -23.07 -10.69
C THR A 601 -45.54 -24.10 -9.67
N VAL A 602 -44.86 -23.67 -8.62
CA VAL A 602 -44.84 -24.36 -7.31
C VAL A 602 -45.10 -23.34 -6.21
N ALA A 603 -45.95 -23.74 -5.30
CA ALA A 603 -46.65 -22.99 -4.27
C ALA A 603 -45.75 -22.28 -3.27
N ALA A 604 -46.28 -21.17 -2.76
CA ALA A 604 -45.75 -20.34 -1.71
C ALA A 604 -45.77 -21.03 -0.34
N GLU A 605 -44.67 -20.88 0.41
CA GLU A 605 -44.72 -20.90 1.87
C GLU A 605 -44.13 -19.61 2.44
N THR A 606 -44.89 -19.08 3.35
CA THR A 606 -44.76 -17.79 4.02
C THR A 606 -43.62 -17.80 5.04
N ALA A 607 -42.74 -16.82 4.99
CA ALA A 607 -41.92 -16.44 6.16
C ALA A 607 -41.60 -14.93 6.16
N GLY A 608 -41.96 -14.34 7.25
CA GLY A 608 -41.84 -13.07 7.87
C GLY A 608 -40.92 -11.97 7.31
N LYS A 609 -41.49 -10.77 7.18
CA LYS A 609 -40.79 -9.51 6.95
C LYS A 609 -40.05 -9.06 8.22
N PRO A 610 -38.82 -8.51 8.13
CA PRO A 610 -38.26 -7.73 9.21
C PRO A 610 -38.65 -6.25 9.08
N GLN A 611 -39.04 -5.68 10.21
CA GLN A 611 -39.45 -4.29 10.39
C GLN A 611 -38.25 -3.31 10.18
N THR A 612 -38.51 -2.29 9.42
CA THR A 612 -37.65 -1.10 9.29
C THR A 612 -37.73 -0.21 10.52
N ARG A 613 -36.63 0.02 11.23
CA ARG A 613 -36.49 1.03 12.28
C ARG A 613 -36.21 2.39 11.64
N LYS A 614 -37.15 3.32 11.81
CA LYS A 614 -37.00 4.75 11.54
C LYS A 614 -35.98 5.37 12.52
N ARG A 615 -34.97 6.05 11.99
CA ARG A 615 -34.10 6.94 12.74
C ARG A 615 -34.78 8.30 12.85
N THR A 616 -35.11 8.72 14.07
CA THR A 616 -35.52 10.07 14.39
C THR A 616 -34.31 10.98 14.62
N ASN A 617 -34.26 12.08 13.86
CA ASN A 617 -33.36 13.22 14.11
C ASN A 617 -33.73 13.92 15.43
N ARG A 618 -32.76 14.15 16.29
CA ARG A 618 -32.84 15.17 17.34
C ARG A 618 -31.71 16.17 17.15
N LYS A 619 -32.08 17.37 16.71
CA LYS A 619 -31.30 18.61 16.88
C LYS A 619 -31.47 19.09 18.33
N GLY A 620 -30.41 19.69 18.86
CA GLY A 620 -30.59 20.65 19.93
C GLY A 620 -29.53 20.65 21.02
N LYS A 621 -28.74 21.69 20.95
CA LYS A 621 -27.91 22.40 21.94
C LYS A 621 -26.52 21.86 22.22
#